data_862c4294234e395133edf5ec11b39aa5
#
_entry.id   862c4294234e395133edf5ec11b39aa5
#
_cell.length_a   1.000
_cell.length_b   1.000
_cell.length_c   1.000
_cell.angle_alpha   90.00
_cell.angle_beta   90.00
_cell.angle_gamma   90.00
#
_symmetry.space_group_name_H-M   'P 1'
#
loop_
_entity.id
_entity.type
_entity.pdbx_description
1 polymer ?
#
loop_
_entity_poly.entity_id
_entity_poly.type
_entity_poly.pdbx_seq_one_letter_code
_entity_poly.pdbx_strand_id
1 'polypeptide(L)'
;FRKIFRNLQIFQLICLYIWYFAFQLPWSNSLPLYHCRLAMFAVLLLPDRWKSKQFFALMGVSGAIFALGYPVFDPYTFPHITSFSFLLGHYCLLVNSLIYLLRFYDSSLLKNREIVLYTFVLDLFLVGVNQVTGGNYGLMARPPIIKGDSLLVNYVVVRSEEHTSELQSLSRI
;
A
#
# COMPACT_ATOMS: atom_id res chain seq x y z
N PHE A 1 3.47 6.17 21.98
CA PHE A 1 3.92 5.99 20.59
C PHE A 1 2.76 5.61 19.68
N ARG A 2 2.03 4.48 19.87
CA ARG A 2 0.92 4.02 18.97
C ARG A 2 -0.10 5.13 18.64
N LYS A 3 -0.56 5.89 19.67
CA LYS A 3 -1.54 6.96 19.44
C LYS A 3 -0.99 8.10 18.58
N ILE A 4 0.29 8.45 18.76
CA ILE A 4 0.93 9.54 18.01
C ILE A 4 0.99 9.18 16.51
N PHE A 5 1.57 8.04 16.15
CA PHE A 5 1.70 7.62 14.75
C PHE A 5 0.35 7.35 14.07
N ARG A 6 -0.62 6.83 14.84
CA ARG A 6 -1.99 6.69 14.34
C ARG A 6 -2.61 8.06 14.01
N ASN A 7 -2.47 9.04 14.90
CA ASN A 7 -3.03 10.37 14.66
C ASN A 7 -2.31 11.11 13.54
N LEU A 8 -0.98 10.97 13.42
CA LEU A 8 -0.22 11.50 12.30
C LEU A 8 -0.64 10.88 10.97
N GLN A 9 -0.89 9.57 10.93
CA GLN A 9 -1.39 8.88 9.75
C GLN A 9 -2.77 9.38 9.34
N ILE A 10 -3.68 9.56 10.31
CA ILE A 10 -5.02 10.10 10.05
C ILE A 10 -4.92 11.54 9.54
N PHE A 11 -4.13 12.38 10.19
CA PHE A 11 -3.93 13.77 9.80
C PHE A 11 -3.38 13.86 8.37
N GLN A 12 -2.35 13.09 8.05
CA GLN A 12 -1.75 13.02 6.71
C GLN A 12 -2.78 12.62 5.65
N LEU A 13 -3.59 11.57 5.92
CA LEU A 13 -4.65 11.13 4.98
C LEU A 13 -5.70 12.21 4.78
N ILE A 14 -6.14 12.88 5.83
CA ILE A 14 -7.11 13.97 5.75
C ILE A 14 -6.56 15.10 4.87
N CYS A 15 -5.32 15.57 5.14
CA CYS A 15 -4.68 16.62 4.35
C CYS A 15 -4.58 16.25 2.86
N LEU A 16 -4.16 15.01 2.56
CA LEU A 16 -4.03 14.52 1.19
C LEU A 16 -5.39 14.49 0.47
N TYR A 17 -6.42 13.96 1.13
CA TYR A 17 -7.74 13.83 0.49
C TYR A 17 -8.45 15.18 0.36
N ILE A 18 -8.29 16.10 1.33
CA ILE A 18 -8.77 17.48 1.18
C ILE A 18 -8.14 18.10 -0.07
N TRP A 19 -6.83 17.92 -0.27
CA TRP A 19 -6.15 18.43 -1.45
C TRP A 19 -6.68 17.76 -2.74
N TYR A 20 -6.90 16.44 -2.77
CA TYR A 20 -7.47 15.75 -3.93
C TYR A 20 -8.85 16.28 -4.30
N PHE A 21 -9.72 16.51 -3.31
CA PHE A 21 -11.05 17.07 -3.54
C PHE A 21 -11.00 18.53 -3.97
N ALA A 22 -10.16 19.36 -3.34
CA ALA A 22 -10.02 20.76 -3.66
C ALA A 22 -9.57 21.01 -5.11
N PHE A 23 -8.67 20.16 -5.61
CA PHE A 23 -8.17 20.24 -6.97
C PHE A 23 -8.88 19.31 -7.96
N GLN A 24 -9.97 18.68 -7.56
CA GLN A 24 -10.82 17.82 -8.40
C GLN A 24 -10.02 16.79 -9.19
N LEU A 25 -9.08 16.12 -8.54
CA LEU A 25 -8.22 15.12 -9.20
C LEU A 25 -9.07 13.97 -9.78
N PRO A 26 -8.72 13.49 -10.99
CA PRO A 26 -9.47 12.42 -11.64
C PRO A 26 -9.39 11.13 -10.82
N TRP A 27 -10.42 10.32 -10.93
CA TRP A 27 -10.52 9.03 -10.23
C TRP A 27 -9.40 8.04 -10.59
N SER A 28 -8.73 8.25 -11.70
CA SER A 28 -7.53 7.50 -12.06
C SER A 28 -6.36 7.67 -11.06
N ASN A 29 -6.37 8.74 -10.24
CA ASN A 29 -5.27 9.09 -9.33
C ASN A 29 -5.72 9.30 -7.88
N SER A 30 -6.99 9.64 -7.65
CA SER A 30 -7.48 10.07 -6.33
C SER A 30 -8.05 8.96 -5.45
N LEU A 31 -8.41 7.81 -6.02
CA LEU A 31 -8.95 6.71 -5.22
C LEU A 31 -7.92 6.11 -4.25
N PRO A 32 -8.36 5.62 -3.08
CA PRO A 32 -7.48 5.04 -2.07
C PRO A 32 -7.05 3.60 -2.41
N LEU A 33 -6.79 3.30 -3.68
CA LEU A 33 -6.62 1.94 -4.18
C LEU A 33 -5.17 1.56 -4.48
N TYR A 34 -4.21 2.42 -4.17
CA TYR A 34 -2.81 1.98 -4.10
C TYR A 34 -2.62 1.06 -2.90
N HIS A 35 -1.85 -0.01 -3.04
CA HIS A 35 -1.61 -1.02 -2.01
C HIS A 35 -1.26 -0.41 -0.65
N CYS A 36 -0.34 0.55 -0.63
CA CYS A 36 0.05 1.22 0.61
C CYS A 36 -1.09 2.04 1.22
N ARG A 37 -1.95 2.68 0.41
CA ARG A 37 -3.12 3.41 0.93
C ARG A 37 -4.17 2.48 1.49
N LEU A 38 -4.43 1.35 0.81
CA LEU A 38 -5.31 0.31 1.34
C LEU A 38 -4.78 -0.22 2.67
N ALA A 39 -3.47 -0.46 2.77
CA ALA A 39 -2.83 -0.87 4.01
C ALA A 39 -2.96 0.21 5.11
N MET A 40 -2.79 1.50 4.78
CA MET A 40 -3.01 2.61 5.73
C MET A 40 -4.42 2.57 6.31
N PHE A 41 -5.45 2.49 5.47
CA PHE A 41 -6.84 2.40 5.92
C PHE A 41 -7.11 1.12 6.70
N ALA A 42 -6.65 -0.02 6.24
CA ALA A 42 -6.87 -1.30 6.88
C ALA A 42 -6.23 -1.36 8.29
N VAL A 43 -4.98 -0.91 8.43
CA VAL A 43 -4.27 -0.87 9.72
C VAL A 43 -4.94 0.10 10.70
N LEU A 44 -5.53 1.20 10.21
CA LEU A 44 -6.23 2.18 11.05
C LEU A 44 -7.62 1.71 11.48
N LEU A 45 -8.39 1.10 10.56
CA LEU A 45 -9.83 0.93 10.70
C LEU A 45 -10.26 -0.51 11.05
N LEU A 46 -9.52 -1.52 10.58
CA LEU A 46 -9.92 -2.91 10.82
C LEU A 46 -9.66 -3.35 12.27
N PRO A 47 -10.49 -4.25 12.81
CA PRO A 47 -10.27 -4.84 14.14
C PRO A 47 -8.96 -5.62 14.21
N ASP A 48 -8.28 -5.56 15.39
CA ASP A 48 -6.93 -6.10 15.55
C ASP A 48 -6.81 -7.62 15.35
N ARG A 49 -7.91 -8.38 15.50
CA ARG A 49 -7.93 -9.85 15.34
C ARG A 49 -8.35 -10.35 13.97
N TRP A 50 -8.54 -9.46 12.99
CA TRP A 50 -8.95 -9.85 11.65
C TRP A 50 -7.77 -10.27 10.78
N LYS A 51 -7.93 -11.39 10.04
CA LYS A 51 -6.95 -11.87 9.07
C LYS A 51 -6.54 -10.80 8.06
N SER A 52 -7.53 -10.08 7.54
CA SER A 52 -7.30 -8.99 6.58
C SER A 52 -6.43 -7.87 7.16
N LYS A 53 -6.58 -7.51 8.44
CA LYS A 53 -5.69 -6.51 9.06
C LYS A 53 -4.26 -7.00 9.14
N GLN A 54 -4.05 -8.27 9.51
CA GLN A 54 -2.70 -8.85 9.55
C GLN A 54 -2.08 -8.90 8.15
N PHE A 55 -2.85 -9.29 7.14
CA PHE A 55 -2.43 -9.26 5.73
C PHE A 55 -1.98 -7.84 5.31
N PHE A 56 -2.84 -6.85 5.51
CA PHE A 56 -2.52 -5.47 5.15
C PHE A 56 -1.37 -4.88 5.98
N ALA A 57 -1.16 -5.31 7.22
CA ALA A 57 -0.02 -4.88 8.02
C ALA A 57 1.29 -5.47 7.48
N LEU A 58 1.32 -6.73 7.07
CA LEU A 58 2.49 -7.34 6.41
C LEU A 58 2.79 -6.63 5.10
N MET A 59 1.79 -6.42 4.25
CA MET A 59 1.91 -5.66 3.01
C MET A 59 2.33 -4.19 3.28
N GLY A 60 1.86 -3.60 4.38
CA GLY A 60 2.23 -2.25 4.80
C GLY A 60 3.71 -2.12 5.19
N VAL A 61 4.30 -3.13 5.82
CA VAL A 61 5.74 -3.13 6.14
C VAL A 61 6.56 -3.23 4.86
N SER A 62 6.30 -4.23 4.02
CA SER A 62 7.06 -4.43 2.78
C SER A 62 6.90 -3.23 1.84
N GLY A 63 5.66 -2.80 1.56
CA GLY A 63 5.39 -1.68 0.68
C GLY A 63 5.96 -0.35 1.17
N ALA A 64 5.95 -0.10 2.48
CA ALA A 64 6.55 1.12 3.03
C ALA A 64 8.08 1.12 2.93
N ILE A 65 8.74 -0.02 3.14
CA ILE A 65 10.20 -0.14 2.96
C ILE A 65 10.58 0.14 1.50
N PHE A 66 9.86 -0.44 0.54
CA PHE A 66 10.09 -0.18 -0.88
C PHE A 66 9.84 1.28 -1.24
N ALA A 67 8.70 1.84 -0.82
CA ALA A 67 8.34 3.21 -1.14
C ALA A 67 9.33 4.24 -0.55
N LEU A 68 9.86 4.00 0.64
CA LEU A 68 10.85 4.87 1.26
C LEU A 68 12.27 4.66 0.69
N GLY A 69 12.59 3.43 0.28
CA GLY A 69 13.88 3.10 -0.34
C GLY A 69 13.98 3.54 -1.81
N TYR A 70 12.86 3.54 -2.53
CA TYR A 70 12.77 3.99 -3.92
C TYR A 70 11.53 4.86 -4.12
N PRO A 71 11.56 6.12 -3.69
CA PRO A 71 10.37 6.97 -3.72
C PRO A 71 9.97 7.36 -5.14
N VAL A 72 8.75 7.01 -5.52
CA VAL A 72 8.10 7.44 -6.77
C VAL A 72 7.07 8.49 -6.42
N PHE A 73 7.46 9.76 -6.55
CA PHE A 73 6.59 10.89 -6.26
C PHE A 73 5.62 11.16 -7.41
N ASP A 74 4.50 11.80 -7.08
CA ASP A 74 3.61 12.40 -8.07
C ASP A 74 4.38 13.45 -8.89
N PRO A 75 3.97 13.73 -10.15
CA PRO A 75 4.69 14.61 -11.09
C PRO A 75 4.55 16.10 -10.74
N TYR A 76 4.74 16.45 -9.49
CA TYR A 76 4.74 17.83 -8.98
C TYR A 76 6.14 18.24 -8.53
N THR A 77 6.48 19.53 -8.76
CA THR A 77 7.78 20.07 -8.34
C THR A 77 7.90 20.07 -6.81
N PHE A 78 8.97 19.50 -6.29
CA PHE A 78 9.27 19.55 -4.85
C PHE A 78 9.67 20.98 -4.43
N PRO A 79 9.21 21.47 -3.24
CA PRO A 79 8.38 20.82 -2.25
C PRO A 79 6.86 20.88 -2.58
N HIS A 80 6.17 19.74 -2.50
CA HIS A 80 4.74 19.65 -2.75
C HIS A 80 4.02 18.86 -1.65
N ILE A 81 2.74 19.14 -1.40
CA ILE A 81 1.95 18.48 -0.36
C ILE A 81 1.89 16.96 -0.55
N THR A 82 1.81 16.49 -1.81
CA THR A 82 1.78 15.06 -2.11
C THR A 82 3.10 14.38 -1.77
N SER A 83 4.25 15.03 -1.98
CA SER A 83 5.57 14.51 -1.64
C SER A 83 5.75 14.38 -0.11
N PHE A 84 5.33 15.40 0.65
CA PHE A 84 5.32 15.31 2.11
C PHE A 84 4.36 14.24 2.61
N SER A 85 3.17 14.18 2.02
CA SER A 85 2.17 13.17 2.33
C SER A 85 2.67 11.76 2.02
N PHE A 86 3.40 11.59 0.91
CA PHE A 86 4.02 10.32 0.54
C PHE A 86 5.01 9.87 1.61
N LEU A 87 5.99 10.70 1.97
CA LEU A 87 7.03 10.35 2.94
C LEU A 87 6.45 10.10 4.33
N LEU A 88 5.65 11.05 4.84
CA LEU A 88 5.03 10.93 6.15
C LEU A 88 4.07 9.74 6.21
N GLY A 89 3.27 9.52 5.16
CA GLY A 89 2.32 8.43 5.07
C GLY A 89 2.99 7.06 5.12
N HIS A 90 4.04 6.84 4.33
CA HIS A 90 4.76 5.57 4.32
C HIS A 90 5.57 5.35 5.61
N TYR A 91 6.15 6.39 6.18
CA TYR A 91 6.82 6.29 7.48
C TYR A 91 5.83 5.91 8.59
N CYS A 92 4.69 6.58 8.66
CA CYS A 92 3.64 6.24 9.62
C CYS A 92 3.06 4.85 9.39
N LEU A 93 2.87 4.44 8.13
CA LEU A 93 2.42 3.09 7.78
C LEU A 93 3.38 2.04 8.29
N LEU A 94 4.69 2.22 8.04
CA LEU A 94 5.72 1.31 8.51
C LEU A 94 5.66 1.15 10.04
N VAL A 95 5.66 2.26 10.77
CA VAL A 95 5.65 2.25 12.23
C VAL A 95 4.35 1.64 12.79
N ASN A 96 3.19 2.03 12.26
CA ASN A 96 1.90 1.51 12.72
C ASN A 96 1.77 0.01 12.43
N SER A 97 2.22 -0.45 11.26
CA SER A 97 2.22 -1.87 10.87
C SER A 97 3.16 -2.68 11.75
N LEU A 98 4.37 -2.21 12.01
CA LEU A 98 5.33 -2.87 12.92
C LEU A 98 4.78 -2.95 14.35
N ILE A 99 4.24 -1.85 14.89
CA ILE A 99 3.64 -1.86 16.23
C ILE A 99 2.46 -2.85 16.30
N TYR A 100 1.67 -2.93 15.24
CA TYR A 100 0.57 -3.89 15.17
C TYR A 100 1.10 -5.33 15.15
N LEU A 101 2.03 -5.65 14.26
CA LEU A 101 2.59 -7.00 14.14
C LEU A 101 3.31 -7.45 15.41
N LEU A 102 4.11 -6.60 16.04
CA LEU A 102 4.79 -6.92 17.30
C LEU A 102 3.84 -7.24 18.45
N ARG A 103 2.58 -6.81 18.40
CA ARG A 103 1.60 -7.00 19.47
C ARG A 103 0.55 -8.06 19.18
N PHE A 104 0.17 -8.22 17.93
CA PHE A 104 -1.02 -8.96 17.54
C PHE A 104 -0.75 -10.00 16.44
N TYR A 105 0.51 -10.14 16.01
CA TYR A 105 0.84 -11.15 15.00
C TYR A 105 0.53 -12.55 15.51
N ASP A 106 -0.22 -13.29 14.72
CA ASP A 106 -0.57 -14.67 14.98
C ASP A 106 -0.35 -15.50 13.71
N SER A 107 0.70 -16.34 13.74
CA SER A 107 1.05 -17.21 12.60
C SER A 107 -0.03 -18.23 12.26
N SER A 108 -0.91 -18.55 13.20
CA SER A 108 -2.03 -19.46 12.99
C SER A 108 -3.21 -18.81 12.27
N LEU A 109 -3.30 -17.47 12.38
CA LEU A 109 -4.42 -16.70 11.85
C LEU A 109 -4.39 -16.58 10.32
N LEU A 110 -3.19 -16.45 9.74
CA LEU A 110 -3.00 -16.21 8.30
C LEU A 110 -1.94 -17.18 7.74
N LYS A 111 -2.40 -18.14 6.97
CA LYS A 111 -1.52 -19.14 6.31
C LYS A 111 -1.00 -18.60 4.98
N ASN A 112 0.15 -19.11 4.52
CA ASN A 112 0.76 -18.70 3.23
C ASN A 112 -0.22 -18.80 2.04
N ARG A 113 -1.06 -19.84 2.00
CA ARG A 113 -2.10 -19.96 0.95
C ARG A 113 -3.12 -18.82 0.98
N GLU A 114 -3.47 -18.34 2.17
CA GLU A 114 -4.41 -17.23 2.33
C GLU A 114 -3.76 -15.91 1.91
N ILE A 115 -2.49 -15.71 2.22
CA ILE A 115 -1.73 -14.53 1.75
C ILE A 115 -1.77 -14.47 0.21
N VAL A 116 -1.41 -15.58 -0.45
CA VAL A 116 -1.44 -15.67 -1.92
C VAL A 116 -2.84 -15.41 -2.46
N LEU A 117 -3.88 -15.96 -1.82
CA LEU A 117 -5.27 -15.74 -2.24
C LEU A 117 -5.69 -14.27 -2.06
N TYR A 118 -5.41 -13.66 -0.90
CA TYR A 118 -5.72 -12.25 -0.65
C TYR A 118 -5.03 -11.33 -1.66
N THR A 119 -3.74 -11.57 -1.95
CA THR A 119 -3.00 -10.81 -2.94
C THR A 119 -3.62 -10.98 -4.33
N PHE A 120 -3.89 -12.22 -4.75
CA PHE A 120 -4.50 -12.50 -6.06
C PHE A 120 -5.87 -11.82 -6.24
N VAL A 121 -6.74 -11.91 -5.22
CA VAL A 121 -8.07 -11.28 -5.24
C VAL A 121 -7.94 -9.76 -5.29
N LEU A 122 -7.02 -9.19 -4.51
CA LEU A 122 -6.77 -7.75 -4.52
C LEU A 122 -6.28 -7.29 -5.89
N ASP A 123 -5.32 -7.98 -6.47
CA ASP A 123 -4.76 -7.65 -7.78
C ASP A 123 -5.82 -7.73 -8.88
N LEU A 124 -6.64 -8.78 -8.88
CA LEU A 124 -7.73 -8.93 -9.84
C LEU A 124 -8.74 -7.78 -9.73
N PHE A 125 -9.07 -7.39 -8.50
CA PHE A 125 -9.92 -6.22 -8.24
C PHE A 125 -9.29 -4.94 -8.79
N LEU A 126 -7.99 -4.71 -8.53
CA LEU A 126 -7.29 -3.51 -9.02
C LEU A 126 -7.16 -3.48 -10.54
N VAL A 127 -6.96 -4.62 -11.19
CA VAL A 127 -7.00 -4.70 -12.67
C VAL A 127 -8.35 -4.23 -13.20
N GLY A 128 -9.45 -4.71 -12.61
CA GLY A 128 -10.80 -4.25 -13.00
C GLY A 128 -11.00 -2.76 -12.79
N VAL A 129 -10.56 -2.22 -11.66
CA VAL A 129 -10.63 -0.77 -11.38
C VAL A 129 -9.79 0.04 -12.37
N ASN A 130 -8.57 -0.41 -12.69
CA ASN A 130 -7.71 0.27 -13.65
C ASN A 130 -8.34 0.34 -15.04
N GLN A 131 -9.04 -0.71 -15.47
CA GLN A 131 -9.75 -0.71 -16.76
C GLN A 131 -10.89 0.32 -16.79
N VAL A 132 -11.62 0.46 -15.68
CA VAL A 132 -12.76 1.40 -15.60
C VAL A 132 -12.28 2.85 -15.43
N THR A 133 -11.24 3.09 -14.65
CA THR A 133 -10.79 4.45 -14.28
C THR A 133 -9.67 4.99 -15.17
N GLY A 134 -9.01 4.15 -15.94
CA GLY A 134 -7.76 4.47 -16.65
C GLY A 134 -6.57 4.71 -15.70
N GLY A 135 -6.69 4.28 -14.44
CA GLY A 135 -5.67 4.43 -13.39
C GLY A 135 -4.51 3.44 -13.52
N ASN A 136 -3.54 3.61 -12.62
CA ASN A 136 -2.40 2.70 -12.48
C ASN A 136 -2.30 2.20 -11.02
N TYR A 137 -3.44 1.82 -10.46
CA TYR A 137 -3.49 1.28 -9.09
C TYR A 137 -2.77 -0.07 -9.04
N GLY A 138 -1.98 -0.28 -7.97
CA GLY A 138 -1.10 -1.44 -7.86
C GLY A 138 0.10 -1.44 -8.80
N LEU A 139 0.34 -0.34 -9.55
CA LEU A 139 1.44 -0.18 -10.51
C LEU A 139 1.46 -1.23 -11.65
N MET A 140 0.36 -1.94 -11.85
CA MET A 140 0.26 -3.07 -12.79
C MET A 140 0.26 -2.63 -14.26
N ALA A 141 -0.31 -1.45 -14.56
CA ALA A 141 -0.35 -0.95 -15.93
C ALA A 141 0.99 -0.34 -16.37
N ARG A 142 1.73 0.26 -15.43
CA ARG A 142 3.03 0.90 -15.67
C ARG A 142 3.94 0.66 -14.46
N PRO A 143 4.61 -0.52 -14.39
CA PRO A 143 5.54 -0.81 -13.29
C PRO A 143 6.75 0.13 -13.33
N PRO A 144 7.29 0.54 -12.15
CA PRO A 144 8.34 1.56 -12.08
C PRO A 144 9.72 1.07 -12.53
N ILE A 145 10.00 -0.24 -12.40
CA ILE A 145 11.34 -0.77 -12.58
C ILE A 145 11.47 -1.45 -13.95
N ILE A 146 10.56 -2.34 -14.30
CA ILE A 146 10.59 -3.10 -15.55
C ILE A 146 9.35 -2.76 -16.36
N LYS A 147 9.55 -2.13 -17.52
CA LYS A 147 8.46 -1.81 -18.46
C LYS A 147 8.29 -2.98 -19.44
N GLY A 148 7.20 -3.70 -19.31
CA GLY A 148 6.80 -4.72 -20.28
C GLY A 148 5.72 -4.20 -21.24
N ASP A 149 5.70 -4.71 -22.45
CA ASP A 149 4.74 -4.30 -23.50
C ASP A 149 3.35 -4.92 -23.29
N SER A 150 3.20 -5.88 -22.38
CA SER A 150 1.92 -6.53 -22.11
C SER A 150 1.54 -6.45 -20.63
N LEU A 151 0.24 -6.29 -20.36
CA LEU A 151 -0.34 -6.24 -19.02
C LEU A 151 -0.02 -7.52 -18.21
N LEU A 152 0.08 -8.66 -18.87
CA LEU A 152 0.38 -9.95 -18.26
C LEU A 152 1.84 -10.02 -17.79
N VAL A 153 2.78 -9.49 -18.57
CA VAL A 153 4.20 -9.39 -18.18
C VAL A 153 4.34 -8.45 -17.01
N ASN A 154 3.71 -7.28 -17.04
CA ASN A 154 3.72 -6.32 -15.96
C ASN A 154 3.13 -6.91 -14.67
N TYR A 155 2.04 -7.68 -14.78
CA TYR A 155 1.44 -8.39 -13.65
C TYR A 155 2.42 -9.39 -13.03
N VAL A 156 3.08 -10.22 -13.85
CA VAL A 156 4.05 -11.21 -13.36
C VAL A 156 5.25 -10.55 -12.69
N VAL A 157 5.74 -9.43 -13.24
CA VAL A 157 6.86 -8.67 -12.67
C VAL A 157 6.49 -8.09 -11.31
N VAL A 158 5.39 -7.33 -11.22
CA VAL A 158 4.92 -6.76 -9.96
C VAL A 158 4.67 -7.85 -8.92
N ARG A 159 4.08 -8.97 -9.35
CA ARG A 159 3.83 -10.12 -8.49
C ARG A 159 5.10 -10.76 -7.93
N SER A 160 6.13 -10.92 -8.77
CA SER A 160 7.40 -11.48 -8.31
C SER A 160 8.11 -10.57 -7.32
N GLU A 161 8.04 -9.26 -7.50
CA GLU A 161 8.61 -8.27 -6.58
C GLU A 161 7.87 -8.26 -5.24
N GLU A 162 6.54 -8.24 -5.24
CA GLU A 162 5.72 -8.28 -4.01
C GLU A 162 5.93 -9.58 -3.24
N HIS A 163 5.89 -10.73 -3.91
CA HIS A 163 6.05 -12.03 -3.26
C HIS A 163 7.43 -12.21 -2.64
N THR A 164 8.48 -11.72 -3.31
CA THR A 164 9.84 -11.75 -2.78
C THR A 164 9.96 -10.88 -1.54
N SER A 165 9.33 -9.70 -1.52
CA SER A 165 9.36 -8.79 -0.39
C SER A 165 8.56 -9.30 0.82
N GLU A 166 7.40 -9.90 0.58
CA GLU A 166 6.57 -10.52 1.63
C GLU A 166 7.27 -11.69 2.30
N LEU A 167 7.89 -12.59 1.51
CA LEU A 167 8.67 -13.72 2.03
C LEU A 167 9.89 -13.26 2.83
N GLN A 168 10.59 -12.22 2.39
CA GLN A 168 11.72 -11.66 3.14
C GLN A 168 11.29 -11.00 4.45
N SER A 169 10.12 -10.37 4.50
CA SER A 169 9.59 -9.79 5.73
C SER A 169 9.22 -10.86 6.75
N LEU A 170 8.63 -11.97 6.29
CA LEU A 170 8.24 -13.11 7.14
C LEU A 170 9.45 -13.89 7.68
N SER A 171 10.54 -13.95 6.94
CA SER A 171 11.76 -14.66 7.39
C SER A 171 12.58 -13.91 8.45
N ARG A 172 12.26 -12.64 8.72
CA ARG A 172 12.94 -11.77 9.68
C ARG A 172 12.15 -11.49 10.97
N ILE A 173 10.94 -12.01 11.08
CA ILE A 173 10.09 -11.96 12.28
C ILE A 173 10.11 -13.29 12.99
#